data_ebe42064f8ea7770da792fe204c63f36
#
_entry.id   ebe42064f8ea7770da792fe204c63f36
#
_cell.length_a   1.000
_cell.length_b   1.000
_cell.length_c   1.000
_cell.angle_alpha   90.00
_cell.angle_beta   90.00
_cell.angle_gamma   90.00
#
_symmetry.space_group_name_H-M   'P 1'
#
loop_
_entity.id
_entity.type
_entity.pdbx_description
1 polymer ?
#
loop_
_entity_poly.entity_id
_entity_poly.type
_entity_poly.pdbx_seq_one_letter_code
_entity_poly.pdbx_strand_id
1 'polypeptide(L)'
;MGQKRAASGLYLRKGIWHIDKQVHGRRICQSTGTTEKAEAEVFLAHVVERCRKHLLYGEPEQYTFEDAAVRYAKEGTKKSLDRDLQDLTMVMPYIGQLLLPQVHSGTLQPFIARRKQEGVKSATVNRTLTIVKLVLKRASGQYRDTNGHPWLLSVPEIPALDWHDKRKPYPISAQEEACLMAVLSPDLQDIATFLIHTGLRARELCALEWAWEREDSPIVCFEISGEHTKNN
;
A
#
# COMPACT_ATOMS: atom_id res chain seq x y z
N MET A 1 39.98 1.89 -11.26
CA MET A 1 40.66 2.78 -10.29
C MET A 1 39.76 3.00 -9.11
N GLY A 2 40.09 2.40 -7.94
CA GLY A 2 39.30 2.58 -6.72
C GLY A 2 39.52 4.00 -6.15
N GLN A 3 38.43 4.73 -5.99
CA GLN A 3 38.48 6.05 -5.34
C GLN A 3 38.97 5.88 -3.90
N LYS A 4 40.04 6.61 -3.51
CA LYS A 4 40.54 6.67 -2.14
C LYS A 4 39.41 7.16 -1.22
N ARG A 5 38.98 6.30 -0.28
CA ARG A 5 38.05 6.67 0.79
C ARG A 5 38.69 7.75 1.64
N ALA A 6 38.03 8.92 1.75
CA ALA A 6 38.50 9.98 2.63
C ALA A 6 38.31 9.56 4.09
N ALA A 7 39.22 9.96 4.98
CA ALA A 7 39.15 9.69 6.42
C ALA A 7 37.84 10.18 7.07
N SER A 8 37.17 11.16 6.45
CA SER A 8 35.87 11.68 6.89
C SER A 8 34.70 10.71 6.71
N GLY A 9 34.84 9.67 5.84
CA GLY A 9 33.75 8.76 5.48
C GLY A 9 32.79 9.31 4.44
N LEU A 10 33.16 10.41 3.75
CA LEU A 10 32.43 10.95 2.59
C LEU A 10 33.19 10.66 1.29
N TYR A 11 32.46 10.33 0.22
CA TYR A 11 33.02 10.21 -1.12
C TYR A 11 32.02 10.71 -2.18
N LEU A 12 32.58 11.21 -3.29
CA LEU A 12 31.78 11.74 -4.40
C LEU A 12 31.51 10.61 -5.42
N ARG A 13 30.24 10.43 -5.81
CA ARG A 13 29.83 9.47 -6.85
C ARG A 13 28.81 10.14 -7.76
N LYS A 14 29.12 10.23 -9.06
CA LYS A 14 28.26 10.88 -10.06
C LYS A 14 27.80 12.31 -9.67
N GLY A 15 28.69 13.09 -9.05
CA GLY A 15 28.37 14.46 -8.63
C GLY A 15 27.62 14.59 -7.31
N ILE A 16 27.23 13.48 -6.68
CA ILE A 16 26.51 13.49 -5.39
C ILE A 16 27.43 12.92 -4.31
N TRP A 17 27.44 13.53 -3.13
CA TRP A 17 28.16 13.04 -1.96
C TRP A 17 27.46 11.84 -1.35
N HIS A 18 28.25 10.85 -0.96
CA HIS A 18 27.81 9.64 -0.29
C HIS A 18 28.58 9.42 1.00
N ILE A 19 27.93 8.82 1.99
CA ILE A 19 28.51 8.38 3.25
C ILE A 19 28.90 6.91 3.12
N ASP A 20 30.12 6.56 3.57
CA ASP A 20 30.57 5.19 3.86
C ASP A 20 31.44 5.25 5.12
N LYS A 21 30.82 5.11 6.28
CA LYS A 21 31.49 5.25 7.58
C LYS A 21 31.03 4.19 8.55
N GLN A 22 31.95 3.71 9.37
CA GLN A 22 31.65 2.81 10.47
C GLN A 22 31.52 3.60 11.77
N VAL A 23 30.41 3.42 12.48
CA VAL A 23 30.10 4.08 13.76
C VAL A 23 29.69 3.01 14.76
N HIS A 24 30.47 2.84 15.82
CA HIS A 24 30.23 1.83 16.88
C HIS A 24 29.92 0.41 16.34
N GLY A 25 30.69 -0.04 15.34
CA GLY A 25 30.51 -1.37 14.73
C GLY A 25 29.47 -1.43 13.61
N ARG A 26 28.61 -0.44 13.47
CA ARG A 26 27.62 -0.34 12.39
C ARG A 26 28.18 0.45 11.20
N ARG A 27 28.11 -0.14 9.99
CA ARG A 27 28.47 0.56 8.75
C ARG A 27 27.29 1.33 8.21
N ILE A 28 27.50 2.63 7.96
CA ILE A 28 26.54 3.54 7.37
C ILE A 28 26.92 3.76 5.92
N CYS A 29 26.03 3.43 4.99
CA CYS A 29 26.26 3.54 3.56
C CYS A 29 25.00 4.12 2.90
N GLN A 30 25.00 5.46 2.66
CA GLN A 30 23.84 6.15 2.06
C GLN A 30 24.23 7.39 1.28
N SER A 31 23.36 7.84 0.36
CA SER A 31 23.52 9.12 -0.35
C SER A 31 23.14 10.29 0.57
N THR A 32 23.83 11.41 0.44
CA THR A 32 23.46 12.66 1.11
C THR A 32 22.42 13.46 0.31
N GLY A 33 22.27 13.14 -0.99
CA GLY A 33 21.38 13.88 -1.89
C GLY A 33 21.93 15.26 -2.34
N THR A 34 23.10 15.69 -1.82
CA THR A 34 23.67 17.01 -2.12
C THR A 34 24.96 16.91 -2.94
N THR A 35 25.22 17.95 -3.75
CA THR A 35 26.47 18.15 -4.49
C THR A 35 27.48 18.97 -3.71
N GLU A 36 27.02 19.69 -2.66
CA GLU A 36 27.84 20.56 -1.84
C GLU A 36 28.49 19.79 -0.68
N LYS A 37 29.82 19.90 -0.57
CA LYS A 37 30.60 19.19 0.45
C LYS A 37 30.25 19.63 1.88
N ALA A 38 30.04 20.91 2.10
CA ALA A 38 29.70 21.45 3.43
C ALA A 38 28.35 20.90 3.93
N GLU A 39 27.34 20.84 3.08
CA GLU A 39 26.05 20.24 3.41
C GLU A 39 26.17 18.74 3.68
N ALA A 40 26.99 18.03 2.89
CA ALA A 40 27.26 16.62 3.12
C ALA A 40 27.94 16.34 4.47
N GLU A 41 28.84 17.22 4.91
CA GLU A 41 29.48 17.14 6.23
C GLU A 41 28.48 17.36 7.38
N VAL A 42 27.59 18.32 7.24
CA VAL A 42 26.49 18.56 8.21
C VAL A 42 25.56 17.35 8.24
N PHE A 43 25.18 16.83 7.09
CA PHE A 43 24.34 15.63 7.00
C PHE A 43 25.01 14.41 7.65
N LEU A 44 26.32 14.20 7.39
CA LEU A 44 27.11 13.15 8.04
C LEU A 44 27.10 13.29 9.57
N ALA A 45 27.31 14.51 10.10
CA ALA A 45 27.30 14.75 11.53
C ALA A 45 25.94 14.38 12.16
N HIS A 46 24.84 14.75 11.53
CA HIS A 46 23.49 14.36 11.97
C HIS A 46 23.26 12.84 11.96
N VAL A 47 23.74 12.15 10.92
CA VAL A 47 23.59 10.70 10.82
C VAL A 47 24.43 9.99 11.89
N VAL A 48 25.66 10.43 12.11
CA VAL A 48 26.54 9.88 13.16
C VAL A 48 25.94 10.09 14.55
N GLU A 49 25.44 11.30 14.83
CA GLU A 49 24.81 11.60 16.13
C GLU A 49 23.52 10.79 16.35
N ARG A 50 22.70 10.60 15.32
CA ARG A 50 21.52 9.72 15.37
C ARG A 50 21.90 8.29 15.69
N CYS A 51 22.91 7.74 15.00
CA CYS A 51 23.42 6.40 15.28
C CYS A 51 23.96 6.28 16.70
N ARG A 52 24.65 7.29 17.18
CA ARG A 52 25.20 7.33 18.54
C ARG A 52 24.10 7.34 19.60
N LYS A 53 23.07 8.16 19.41
CA LYS A 53 21.91 8.23 20.31
C LYS A 53 21.18 6.89 20.38
N HIS A 54 20.95 6.27 19.22
CA HIS A 54 20.33 4.96 19.15
C HIS A 54 21.17 3.87 19.86
N LEU A 55 22.48 3.81 19.60
CA LEU A 55 23.35 2.75 20.12
C LEU A 55 23.73 2.91 21.58
N LEU A 56 23.94 4.15 22.06
CA LEU A 56 24.38 4.43 23.44
C LEU A 56 23.23 4.69 24.40
N TYR A 57 22.16 5.32 23.93
CA TYR A 57 21.03 5.73 24.78
C TYR A 57 19.76 4.93 24.53
N GLY A 58 19.77 4.00 23.56
CA GLY A 58 18.60 3.19 23.23
C GLY A 58 17.45 3.99 22.62
N GLU A 59 17.71 5.21 22.09
CA GLU A 59 16.67 5.99 21.42
C GLU A 59 16.15 5.23 20.20
N PRO A 60 14.82 5.15 19.97
CA PRO A 60 14.25 4.47 18.82
C PRO A 60 14.78 5.04 17.49
N GLU A 61 15.07 4.17 16.53
CA GLU A 61 15.39 4.61 15.17
C GLU A 61 14.18 5.33 14.56
N GLN A 62 14.45 6.41 13.83
CA GLN A 62 13.41 7.15 13.11
C GLN A 62 13.31 6.65 11.68
N TYR A 63 12.11 6.26 11.29
CA TYR A 63 11.80 5.76 9.95
C TYR A 63 10.84 6.69 9.24
N THR A 64 11.02 6.83 7.92
CA THR A 64 10.11 7.57 7.06
C THR A 64 8.90 6.70 6.67
N PHE A 65 7.87 7.33 6.12
CA PHE A 65 6.75 6.59 5.54
C PHE A 65 7.20 5.74 4.33
N GLU A 66 8.16 6.23 3.55
CA GLU A 66 8.75 5.49 2.43
C GLU A 66 9.43 4.20 2.89
N ASP A 67 10.22 4.24 3.99
CA ASP A 67 10.85 3.04 4.55
C ASP A 67 9.80 1.98 4.90
N ALA A 68 8.71 2.40 5.53
CA ALA A 68 7.63 1.49 5.92
C ALA A 68 6.85 0.96 4.70
N ALA A 69 6.64 1.79 3.67
CA ALA A 69 5.97 1.39 2.44
C ALA A 69 6.83 0.40 1.63
N VAL A 70 8.15 0.63 1.55
CA VAL A 70 9.08 -0.31 0.90
C VAL A 70 9.10 -1.66 1.61
N ARG A 71 9.09 -1.66 2.94
CA ARG A 71 9.00 -2.90 3.72
C ARG A 71 7.67 -3.60 3.50
N TYR A 72 6.57 -2.85 3.48
CA TYR A 72 5.24 -3.38 3.16
C TYR A 72 5.21 -4.07 1.79
N ALA A 73 5.82 -3.46 0.77
CA ALA A 73 5.90 -4.01 -0.57
C ALA A 73 6.71 -5.32 -0.63
N LYS A 74 7.83 -5.38 0.10
CA LYS A 74 8.70 -6.57 0.13
C LYS A 74 8.05 -7.77 0.86
N GLU A 75 7.28 -7.52 1.90
CA GLU A 75 6.64 -8.56 2.72
C GLU A 75 5.24 -8.95 2.20
N GLY A 76 4.71 -8.21 1.22
CA GLY A 76 3.36 -8.43 0.72
C GLY A 76 3.25 -9.68 -0.15
N THR A 77 2.32 -10.57 0.20
CA THR A 77 2.04 -11.83 -0.54
C THR A 77 0.62 -11.90 -1.10
N LYS A 78 -0.20 -10.87 -0.84
CA LYS A 78 -1.61 -10.89 -1.25
C LYS A 78 -1.82 -10.67 -2.74
N LYS A 79 -2.83 -11.31 -3.33
CA LYS A 79 -3.21 -11.19 -4.75
C LYS A 79 -3.45 -9.73 -5.23
N SER A 80 -3.80 -8.82 -4.31
CA SER A 80 -4.10 -7.39 -4.61
C SER A 80 -2.97 -6.42 -4.27
N LEU A 81 -1.73 -6.93 -4.09
CA LEU A 81 -0.59 -6.09 -3.69
C LEU A 81 -0.30 -4.99 -4.72
N ASP A 82 -0.32 -5.32 -6.02
CA ASP A 82 -0.05 -4.35 -7.09
C ASP A 82 -0.97 -3.13 -7.02
N ARG A 83 -2.24 -3.36 -6.66
CA ARG A 83 -3.20 -2.27 -6.49
C ARG A 83 -2.86 -1.39 -5.28
N ASP A 84 -2.39 -1.99 -4.19
CA ASP A 84 -1.94 -1.22 -3.03
C ASP A 84 -0.67 -0.42 -3.33
N LEU A 85 0.26 -0.98 -4.12
CA LEU A 85 1.47 -0.27 -4.54
C LEU A 85 1.13 0.93 -5.43
N GLN A 86 0.12 0.82 -6.30
CA GLN A 86 -0.40 1.96 -7.07
C GLN A 86 -0.95 3.05 -6.14
N ASP A 87 -1.76 2.67 -5.13
CA ASP A 87 -2.28 3.61 -4.15
C ASP A 87 -1.15 4.29 -3.36
N LEU A 88 -0.12 3.55 -2.93
CA LEU A 88 1.06 4.09 -2.25
C LEU A 88 1.86 5.04 -3.14
N THR A 89 2.08 4.69 -4.42
CA THR A 89 2.79 5.55 -5.37
C THR A 89 2.12 6.92 -5.52
N MET A 90 0.78 6.96 -5.52
CA MET A 90 0.05 8.22 -5.62
C MET A 90 0.19 9.13 -4.39
N VAL A 91 0.33 8.57 -3.20
CA VAL A 91 0.44 9.35 -1.95
C VAL A 91 1.89 9.66 -1.58
N MET A 92 2.85 8.90 -2.10
CA MET A 92 4.27 9.02 -1.79
C MET A 92 4.85 10.44 -1.94
N PRO A 93 4.53 11.23 -3.01
CA PRO A 93 5.05 12.60 -3.17
C PRO A 93 4.67 13.54 -2.02
N TYR A 94 3.62 13.23 -1.26
CA TYR A 94 3.08 14.08 -0.20
C TYR A 94 3.62 13.71 1.19
N ILE A 95 3.80 12.43 1.46
CA ILE A 95 4.14 11.95 2.80
C ILE A 95 5.36 11.02 2.85
N GLY A 96 5.93 10.63 1.71
CA GLY A 96 7.00 9.62 1.64
C GLY A 96 8.21 9.97 2.51
N GLN A 97 8.64 11.23 2.49
CA GLN A 97 9.80 11.73 3.23
C GLN A 97 9.49 12.12 4.68
N LEU A 98 8.22 12.12 5.07
CA LEU A 98 7.85 12.43 6.45
C LEU A 98 8.21 11.25 7.36
N LEU A 99 8.65 11.57 8.57
CA LEU A 99 8.80 10.56 9.61
C LEU A 99 7.43 9.97 9.97
N LEU A 100 7.39 8.69 10.32
CA LEU A 100 6.14 7.98 10.64
C LEU A 100 5.24 8.73 11.64
N PRO A 101 5.77 9.32 12.74
CA PRO A 101 4.94 10.11 13.66
C PRO A 101 4.38 11.41 13.08
N GLN A 102 4.94 11.91 11.98
CA GLN A 102 4.48 13.13 11.31
C GLN A 102 3.35 12.88 10.31
N VAL A 103 3.07 11.62 10.00
CA VAL A 103 1.99 11.25 9.07
C VAL A 103 0.67 11.25 9.82
N HIS A 104 -0.18 12.25 9.57
CA HIS A 104 -1.50 12.40 10.19
C HIS A 104 -2.51 13.02 9.21
N SER A 105 -3.74 13.18 9.61
CA SER A 105 -4.81 13.71 8.76
C SER A 105 -4.49 15.06 8.10
N GLY A 106 -3.79 15.95 8.83
CA GLY A 106 -3.38 17.27 8.29
C GLY A 106 -2.34 17.18 7.18
N THR A 107 -1.32 16.31 7.31
CA THR A 107 -0.29 16.12 6.28
C THR A 107 -0.81 15.40 5.03
N LEU A 108 -1.96 14.74 5.12
CA LEU A 108 -2.66 14.10 4.00
C LEU A 108 -3.62 15.05 3.25
N GLN A 109 -3.92 16.25 3.79
CA GLN A 109 -4.86 17.19 3.16
C GLN A 109 -4.44 17.63 1.74
N PRO A 110 -3.15 17.92 1.43
CA PRO A 110 -2.75 18.27 0.07
C PRO A 110 -3.06 17.15 -0.94
N PHE A 111 -2.81 15.89 -0.57
CA PHE A 111 -3.18 14.73 -1.38
C PHE A 111 -4.70 14.65 -1.60
N ILE A 112 -5.48 14.75 -0.52
CA ILE A 112 -6.95 14.68 -0.57
C ILE A 112 -7.51 15.80 -1.45
N ALA A 113 -7.01 17.04 -1.29
CA ALA A 113 -7.45 18.20 -2.07
C ALA A 113 -7.16 18.00 -3.56
N ARG A 114 -5.97 17.52 -3.91
CA ARG A 114 -5.59 17.22 -5.29
C ARG A 114 -6.50 16.17 -5.91
N ARG A 115 -6.76 15.07 -5.21
CA ARG A 115 -7.65 14.00 -5.70
C ARG A 115 -9.09 14.48 -5.91
N LYS A 116 -9.59 15.35 -5.03
CA LYS A 116 -10.91 15.98 -5.18
C LYS A 116 -10.96 16.91 -6.42
N GLN A 117 -9.90 17.70 -6.66
CA GLN A 117 -9.80 18.54 -7.86
C GLN A 117 -9.80 17.72 -9.17
N GLU A 118 -9.23 16.52 -9.14
CA GLU A 118 -9.24 15.54 -10.24
C GLU A 118 -10.62 14.86 -10.41
N GLY A 119 -11.62 15.17 -9.60
CA GLY A 119 -12.95 14.58 -9.66
C GLY A 119 -13.02 13.14 -9.16
N VAL A 120 -12.00 12.68 -8.40
CA VAL A 120 -11.95 11.32 -7.87
C VAL A 120 -12.94 11.17 -6.72
N LYS A 121 -13.74 10.10 -6.75
CA LYS A 121 -14.74 9.80 -5.73
C LYS A 121 -14.12 9.54 -4.35
N SER A 122 -14.83 9.96 -3.29
CA SER A 122 -14.43 9.77 -1.89
C SER A 122 -14.10 8.31 -1.57
N ALA A 123 -14.83 7.35 -2.14
CA ALA A 123 -14.55 5.92 -1.96
C ALA A 123 -13.15 5.51 -2.44
N THR A 124 -12.69 6.06 -3.57
CA THR A 124 -11.34 5.78 -4.11
C THR A 124 -10.26 6.42 -3.24
N VAL A 125 -10.46 7.67 -2.80
CA VAL A 125 -9.52 8.34 -1.88
C VAL A 125 -9.45 7.58 -0.56
N ASN A 126 -10.59 7.18 0.01
CA ASN A 126 -10.65 6.39 1.25
C ASN A 126 -9.92 5.06 1.13
N ARG A 127 -9.92 4.44 -0.05
CA ARG A 127 -9.11 3.23 -0.29
C ARG A 127 -7.62 3.52 -0.08
N THR A 128 -7.09 4.58 -0.70
CA THR A 128 -5.68 4.98 -0.51
C THR A 128 -5.39 5.28 0.96
N LEU A 129 -6.27 6.04 1.65
CA LEU A 129 -6.12 6.31 3.09
C LEU A 129 -6.14 5.02 3.94
N THR A 130 -6.90 4.01 3.52
CA THR A 130 -6.93 2.69 4.18
C THR A 130 -5.58 1.98 4.05
N ILE A 131 -4.92 2.05 2.90
CA ILE A 131 -3.58 1.48 2.71
C ILE A 131 -2.54 2.24 3.54
N VAL A 132 -2.58 3.58 3.57
CA VAL A 132 -1.73 4.39 4.47
C VAL A 132 -1.87 3.94 5.92
N LYS A 133 -3.11 3.82 6.41
CA LYS A 133 -3.39 3.31 7.78
C LYS A 133 -2.85 1.91 8.00
N LEU A 134 -2.95 1.03 7.01
CA LEU A 134 -2.44 -0.33 7.10
C LEU A 134 -0.91 -0.35 7.24
N VAL A 135 -0.19 0.47 6.47
CA VAL A 135 1.27 0.61 6.58
C VAL A 135 1.66 1.13 7.97
N LEU A 136 1.00 2.17 8.46
CA LEU A 136 1.23 2.72 9.81
C LEU A 136 0.92 1.71 10.92
N LYS A 137 -0.15 0.92 10.76
CA LYS A 137 -0.50 -0.15 11.71
C LYS A 137 0.57 -1.25 11.73
N ARG A 138 1.14 -1.62 10.58
CA ARG A 138 2.26 -2.56 10.53
C ARG A 138 3.52 -1.98 11.17
N ALA A 139 3.81 -0.69 10.93
CA ALA A 139 4.94 0.01 11.53
C ALA A 139 4.85 0.03 13.07
N SER A 140 3.65 0.14 13.62
CA SER A 140 3.43 0.09 15.07
C SER A 140 3.43 -1.33 15.63
N GLY A 141 2.74 -2.28 14.96
CA GLY A 141 2.52 -3.62 15.49
C GLY A 141 3.62 -4.62 15.15
N GLN A 142 4.12 -4.60 13.90
CA GLN A 142 4.95 -5.67 13.35
C GLN A 142 6.41 -5.26 13.12
N TYR A 143 6.66 -4.01 12.69
CA TYR A 143 8.02 -3.59 12.36
C TYR A 143 8.79 -3.23 13.62
N ARG A 144 9.99 -3.79 13.75
CA ARG A 144 10.90 -3.54 14.87
C ARG A 144 12.24 -3.05 14.34
N ASP A 145 12.87 -2.16 15.09
CA ASP A 145 14.25 -1.76 14.89
C ASP A 145 15.22 -2.83 15.41
N THR A 146 16.53 -2.55 15.33
CA THR A 146 17.58 -3.47 15.78
C THR A 146 17.56 -3.73 17.28
N ASN A 147 16.94 -2.86 18.08
CA ASN A 147 16.79 -2.97 19.53
C ASN A 147 15.43 -3.56 19.96
N GLY A 148 14.58 -3.93 18.98
CA GLY A 148 13.25 -4.47 19.24
C GLY A 148 12.16 -3.42 19.47
N HIS A 149 12.45 -2.11 19.37
CA HIS A 149 11.44 -1.06 19.48
C HIS A 149 10.54 -1.01 18.24
N PRO A 150 9.25 -0.72 18.38
CA PRO A 150 8.38 -0.51 17.23
C PRO A 150 8.81 0.72 16.43
N TRP A 151 8.66 0.68 15.11
CA TRP A 151 8.96 1.81 14.23
C TRP A 151 8.04 3.01 14.47
N LEU A 152 6.85 2.76 14.99
CA LEU A 152 5.86 3.76 15.36
C LEU A 152 5.22 3.36 16.70
N LEU A 153 5.22 4.24 17.68
CA LEU A 153 4.67 3.93 19.02
C LEU A 153 3.15 3.84 19.01
N SER A 154 2.48 4.75 18.30
CA SER A 154 1.03 4.77 18.20
C SER A 154 0.58 5.17 16.80
N VAL A 155 -0.48 4.53 16.31
CA VAL A 155 -1.03 4.83 14.99
C VAL A 155 -1.86 6.11 15.07
N PRO A 156 -1.55 7.15 14.27
CA PRO A 156 -2.35 8.37 14.23
C PRO A 156 -3.75 8.10 13.68
N GLU A 157 -4.73 8.84 14.18
CA GLU A 157 -6.08 8.76 13.66
C GLU A 157 -6.18 9.46 12.30
N ILE A 158 -6.61 8.73 11.30
CA ILE A 158 -6.87 9.23 9.95
C ILE A 158 -8.33 8.90 9.63
N PRO A 159 -9.26 9.85 9.79
CA PRO A 159 -10.67 9.60 9.51
C PRO A 159 -10.90 9.33 8.02
N ALA A 160 -11.93 8.56 7.72
CA ALA A 160 -12.40 8.41 6.35
C ALA A 160 -13.14 9.69 5.91
N LEU A 161 -13.09 9.98 4.62
CA LEU A 161 -13.90 11.05 4.03
C LEU A 161 -15.37 10.63 3.97
N ASP A 162 -16.27 11.59 4.14
CA ASP A 162 -17.69 11.35 3.99
C ASP A 162 -18.07 10.92 2.57
N TRP A 163 -19.04 10.04 2.47
CA TRP A 163 -19.44 9.38 1.22
C TRP A 163 -20.67 10.02 0.61
N HIS A 164 -20.65 11.32 0.40
CA HIS A 164 -21.77 12.02 -0.22
C HIS A 164 -21.96 11.67 -1.71
N ASP A 165 -20.91 11.13 -2.33
CA ASP A 165 -20.86 10.76 -3.74
C ASP A 165 -21.12 9.25 -3.99
N LYS A 166 -21.64 8.53 -2.97
CA LYS A 166 -21.97 7.11 -3.08
C LYS A 166 -23.19 6.94 -3.97
N ARG A 167 -23.03 6.20 -5.08
CA ARG A 167 -24.16 5.78 -5.91
C ARG A 167 -25.08 4.86 -5.09
N LYS A 168 -26.36 5.19 -5.06
CA LYS A 168 -27.38 4.30 -4.47
C LYS A 168 -27.43 3.00 -5.27
N PRO A 169 -27.55 1.83 -4.62
CA PRO A 169 -27.88 0.60 -5.33
C PRO A 169 -29.17 0.78 -6.14
N TYR A 170 -29.16 0.31 -7.36
CA TYR A 170 -30.33 0.30 -8.21
C TYR A 170 -30.58 -1.17 -8.66
N PRO A 171 -31.38 -1.94 -7.90
CA PRO A 171 -31.81 -3.24 -8.35
C PRO A 171 -32.79 -3.07 -9.51
N ILE A 172 -32.60 -3.83 -10.58
CA ILE A 172 -33.53 -3.81 -11.72
C ILE A 172 -34.88 -4.42 -11.29
N SER A 173 -35.97 -3.84 -11.80
CA SER A 173 -37.32 -4.39 -11.61
C SER A 173 -37.56 -5.59 -12.54
N ALA A 174 -38.56 -6.41 -12.25
CA ALA A 174 -38.93 -7.53 -13.11
C ALA A 174 -39.29 -7.08 -14.55
N GLN A 175 -39.85 -5.87 -14.72
CA GLN A 175 -40.16 -5.32 -16.03
C GLN A 175 -38.87 -4.94 -16.81
N GLU A 176 -37.91 -4.34 -16.16
CA GLU A 176 -36.61 -4.00 -16.74
C GLU A 176 -35.81 -5.26 -17.09
N GLU A 177 -35.89 -6.30 -16.23
CA GLU A 177 -35.31 -7.61 -16.49
C GLU A 177 -35.91 -8.22 -17.76
N ALA A 178 -37.22 -8.24 -17.89
CA ALA A 178 -37.90 -8.75 -19.09
C ALA A 178 -37.49 -7.98 -20.38
N CYS A 179 -37.38 -6.64 -20.29
CA CYS A 179 -36.88 -5.83 -21.39
C CYS A 179 -35.43 -6.14 -21.75
N LEU A 180 -34.58 -6.32 -20.72
CA LEU A 180 -33.17 -6.70 -20.92
C LEU A 180 -33.04 -8.07 -21.61
N MET A 181 -33.77 -9.05 -21.12
CA MET A 181 -33.76 -10.41 -21.68
C MET A 181 -34.22 -10.42 -23.15
N ALA A 182 -35.18 -9.60 -23.51
CA ALA A 182 -35.69 -9.52 -24.88
C ALA A 182 -34.66 -9.04 -25.92
N VAL A 183 -33.65 -8.26 -25.50
CA VAL A 183 -32.60 -7.69 -26.38
C VAL A 183 -31.26 -8.42 -26.32
N LEU A 184 -31.08 -9.33 -25.37
CA LEU A 184 -29.86 -10.15 -25.27
C LEU A 184 -29.85 -11.25 -26.31
N SER A 185 -28.66 -11.63 -26.82
CA SER A 185 -28.49 -12.84 -27.59
C SER A 185 -28.80 -14.08 -26.73
N PRO A 186 -29.21 -15.23 -27.36
CA PRO A 186 -29.54 -16.44 -26.62
C PRO A 186 -28.47 -16.85 -25.60
N ASP A 187 -27.21 -16.87 -25.99
CA ASP A 187 -26.10 -17.21 -25.08
C ASP A 187 -26.02 -16.29 -23.87
N LEU A 188 -26.26 -14.97 -24.06
CA LEU A 188 -26.24 -14.00 -22.96
C LEU A 188 -27.52 -14.11 -22.10
N GLN A 189 -28.67 -14.54 -22.68
CA GLN A 189 -29.88 -14.84 -21.91
C GLN A 189 -29.63 -16.00 -20.93
N ASP A 190 -29.00 -17.08 -21.41
CA ASP A 190 -28.67 -18.25 -20.60
C ASP A 190 -27.71 -17.86 -19.46
N ILE A 191 -26.66 -17.09 -19.76
CA ILE A 191 -25.71 -16.57 -18.78
C ILE A 191 -26.41 -15.71 -17.76
N ALA A 192 -27.25 -14.77 -18.18
CA ALA A 192 -27.98 -13.88 -17.28
C ALA A 192 -28.95 -14.66 -16.37
N THR A 193 -29.69 -15.60 -16.94
CA THR A 193 -30.61 -16.49 -16.22
C THR A 193 -29.84 -17.28 -15.14
N PHE A 194 -28.73 -17.90 -15.53
CA PHE A 194 -27.91 -18.65 -14.58
C PHE A 194 -27.37 -17.80 -13.44
N LEU A 195 -26.87 -16.59 -13.75
CA LEU A 195 -26.36 -15.64 -12.73
C LEU A 195 -27.45 -15.17 -11.76
N ILE A 196 -28.67 -14.92 -12.27
CA ILE A 196 -29.81 -14.48 -11.43
C ILE A 196 -30.19 -15.59 -10.44
N HIS A 197 -30.26 -16.83 -10.90
CA HIS A 197 -30.68 -17.97 -10.08
C HIS A 197 -29.60 -18.48 -9.11
N THR A 198 -28.32 -18.33 -9.46
CA THR A 198 -27.21 -18.84 -8.64
C THR A 198 -26.56 -17.78 -7.77
N GLY A 199 -26.67 -16.48 -8.12
CA GLY A 199 -25.97 -15.39 -7.44
C GLY A 199 -24.44 -15.42 -7.63
N LEU A 200 -23.91 -16.19 -8.56
CA LEU A 200 -22.49 -16.26 -8.87
C LEU A 200 -21.95 -14.92 -9.39
N ARG A 201 -20.68 -14.66 -9.12
CA ARG A 201 -20.00 -13.55 -9.78
C ARG A 201 -19.63 -13.91 -11.19
N ALA A 202 -19.61 -12.92 -12.11
CA ALA A 202 -19.26 -13.16 -13.52
C ALA A 202 -17.93 -13.93 -13.68
N ARG A 203 -16.93 -13.67 -12.83
CA ARG A 203 -15.65 -14.39 -12.88
C ARG A 203 -15.78 -15.85 -12.43
N GLU A 204 -16.61 -16.13 -11.45
CA GLU A 204 -16.88 -17.48 -10.96
C GLU A 204 -17.62 -18.28 -12.03
N LEU A 205 -18.60 -17.67 -12.71
CA LEU A 205 -19.28 -18.27 -13.85
C LEU A 205 -18.32 -18.59 -15.00
N CYS A 206 -17.45 -17.64 -15.39
CA CYS A 206 -16.49 -17.86 -16.49
C CYS A 206 -15.45 -18.95 -16.18
N ALA A 207 -15.27 -19.30 -14.92
CA ALA A 207 -14.37 -20.35 -14.47
C ALA A 207 -15.10 -21.69 -14.22
N LEU A 208 -16.43 -21.73 -14.35
CA LEU A 208 -17.24 -22.90 -14.02
C LEU A 208 -16.92 -24.07 -14.96
N GLU A 209 -16.67 -25.23 -14.38
CA GLU A 209 -16.40 -26.47 -15.08
C GLU A 209 -17.46 -27.53 -14.74
N TRP A 210 -17.84 -28.35 -15.72
CA TRP A 210 -18.78 -29.46 -15.51
C TRP A 210 -18.31 -30.47 -14.45
N ALA A 211 -17.00 -30.62 -14.28
CA ALA A 211 -16.40 -31.48 -13.26
C ALA A 211 -16.72 -31.04 -11.83
N TRP A 212 -17.22 -29.83 -11.62
CA TRP A 212 -17.63 -29.31 -10.31
C TRP A 212 -19.10 -29.58 -9.99
N GLU A 213 -19.84 -30.18 -10.90
CA GLU A 213 -21.22 -30.63 -10.66
C GLU A 213 -21.23 -31.78 -9.65
N ARG A 214 -22.11 -31.68 -8.67
CA ARG A 214 -22.31 -32.69 -7.63
C ARG A 214 -23.54 -33.51 -7.96
N GLU A 215 -23.36 -34.72 -8.50
CA GLU A 215 -24.41 -35.66 -8.84
C GLU A 215 -24.99 -36.40 -7.61
N ASP A 216 -24.24 -36.42 -6.52
CA ASP A 216 -24.60 -37.07 -5.23
C ASP A 216 -25.58 -36.25 -4.37
N SER A 217 -25.97 -35.08 -4.81
CA SER A 217 -26.91 -34.19 -4.11
C SER A 217 -28.33 -34.33 -4.66
N PRO A 218 -29.36 -34.24 -3.80
CA PRO A 218 -30.76 -34.23 -4.27
C PRO A 218 -31.11 -32.97 -5.08
N ILE A 219 -30.28 -31.97 -5.05
CA ILE A 219 -30.37 -30.71 -5.79
C ILE A 219 -29.10 -30.58 -6.64
N VAL A 220 -29.26 -30.32 -7.94
CA VAL A 220 -28.10 -30.05 -8.81
C VAL A 220 -27.35 -28.81 -8.27
N CYS A 221 -26.09 -28.99 -7.92
CA CYS A 221 -25.26 -27.92 -7.41
C CYS A 221 -23.82 -28.04 -7.92
N PHE A 222 -23.12 -26.91 -7.98
CA PHE A 222 -21.71 -26.84 -8.33
C PHE A 222 -20.89 -26.49 -7.10
N GLU A 223 -19.85 -27.27 -6.83
CA GLU A 223 -18.88 -26.98 -5.76
C GLU A 223 -17.70 -26.19 -6.31
N ILE A 224 -17.68 -24.88 -6.00
CA ILE A 224 -16.62 -23.99 -6.47
C ILE A 224 -15.51 -23.94 -5.41
N SER A 225 -14.31 -24.37 -5.79
CA SER A 225 -13.16 -24.33 -4.85
C SER A 225 -12.79 -22.88 -4.45
N GLY A 226 -12.24 -22.74 -3.25
CA GLY A 226 -11.82 -21.42 -2.72
C GLY A 226 -10.85 -20.66 -3.62
N GLU A 227 -10.05 -21.35 -4.42
CA GLU A 227 -9.10 -20.74 -5.36
C GLU A 227 -9.77 -19.88 -6.44
N HIS A 228 -11.00 -20.23 -6.82
CA HIS A 228 -11.80 -19.54 -7.82
C HIS A 228 -12.73 -18.50 -7.21
N THR A 229 -12.92 -18.51 -5.89
CA THR A 229 -13.75 -17.53 -5.19
C THR A 229 -12.96 -16.29 -4.77
N LYS A 230 -13.68 -15.20 -4.49
CA LYS A 230 -13.04 -13.93 -4.07
C LYS A 230 -12.40 -13.99 -2.68
N ASN A 231 -12.93 -14.84 -1.80
CA ASN A 231 -12.58 -14.82 -0.37
C ASN A 231 -11.85 -16.11 0.08
N ASN A 232 -11.50 -17.01 -0.83
CA ASN A 232 -10.93 -18.33 -0.55
C ASN A 232 -11.79 -19.18 0.38
#